data_f2425af600d5396e95fa946e607a44ae
#
_entry.id   f2425af600d5396e95fa946e607a44ae
#
_cell.length_a   1.000
_cell.length_b   1.000
_cell.length_c   1.000
_cell.angle_alpha   90.00
_cell.angle_beta   90.00
_cell.angle_gamma   90.00
#
_symmetry.space_group_name_H-M   'P 1'
#
loop_
_entity.id
_entity.type
_entity.pdbx_description
1 polymer ?
#
loop_
_entity_poly.entity_id
_entity_poly.type
_entity_poly.pdbx_seq_one_letter_code
_entity_poly.pdbx_strand_id
1 'polypeptide(L)'
;MVPLSSLSPTRPRKQKPTAVASMAQKRRQLYGLLGKLPARARPISGKKRREEERGRYILETWDLDLNGIETVPAYLARPRNAAPKAPAILFDHSHGGGYKIGKQEFIEGRSYLQPKPYAEELTDLGYIGLCIDQWVFGERSHTPEADMFKAMLWQGQVLWGMMVYDSLRALDFLLQVPGVDAQRVGTLGMSMGSTMAWYLGALDERIKVTVDINCLTDFQALLARKALALHGVYYFVPSLIKHFTTAQINALIAPRAHLGLAGLRDKLTPVEGLDVIDKELQQVYAKLGHPERWKLLRYDVEHQETPEGRQEIVAFLKQNL
;
A
#
# COMPACT_ATOMS: atom_id res chain seq x y z
N MET A 1 -14.67 7.95 -32.31
CA MET A 1 -14.15 7.28 -31.11
C MET A 1 -12.79 6.69 -31.48
N VAL A 2 -11.72 7.11 -30.79
CA VAL A 2 -10.39 6.51 -30.96
C VAL A 2 -10.45 5.14 -30.31
N PRO A 3 -10.15 4.03 -31.03
CA PRO A 3 -10.21 2.70 -30.42
C PRO A 3 -9.16 2.58 -29.30
N LEU A 4 -9.53 1.94 -28.19
CA LEU A 4 -8.63 1.72 -27.03
C LEU A 4 -7.34 0.98 -27.45
N SER A 5 -7.36 0.20 -28.53
CA SER A 5 -6.18 -0.45 -29.12
C SER A 5 -5.14 0.54 -29.67
N SER A 6 -5.57 1.76 -30.05
CA SER A 6 -4.64 2.81 -30.52
C SER A 6 -3.97 3.56 -29.36
N LEU A 7 -4.44 3.34 -28.12
CA LEU A 7 -3.84 3.87 -26.89
C LEU A 7 -2.79 2.91 -26.31
N SER A 8 -2.57 1.75 -26.95
CA SER A 8 -1.46 0.86 -26.52
C SER A 8 -0.15 1.66 -26.63
N PRO A 9 0.56 1.88 -25.52
CA PRO A 9 1.84 2.54 -25.59
C PRO A 9 2.75 1.69 -26.48
N THR A 10 3.27 2.28 -27.54
CA THR A 10 4.39 1.71 -28.26
C THR A 10 5.45 1.36 -27.21
N ARG A 11 5.88 0.08 -27.16
CA ARG A 11 7.01 -0.32 -26.30
C ARG A 11 8.08 0.75 -26.42
N PRO A 12 8.57 1.32 -25.30
CA PRO A 12 9.61 2.33 -25.38
C PRO A 12 10.74 1.75 -26.23
N ARG A 13 11.13 2.44 -27.30
CA ARG A 13 12.31 2.09 -28.10
C ARG A 13 13.43 1.87 -27.10
N LYS A 14 14.11 0.70 -27.18
CA LYS A 14 15.32 0.42 -26.40
C LYS A 14 16.34 1.51 -26.70
N GLN A 15 16.27 2.62 -25.99
CA GLN A 15 17.38 3.56 -25.92
C GLN A 15 18.51 2.83 -25.20
N LYS A 16 19.68 2.77 -25.80
CA LYS A 16 20.91 2.29 -25.14
C LYS A 16 21.03 3.00 -23.81
N PRO A 17 21.32 2.31 -22.71
CA PRO A 17 21.32 2.90 -21.38
C PRO A 17 22.41 3.95 -21.28
N THR A 18 22.03 5.20 -21.41
CA THR A 18 22.77 6.29 -20.78
C THR A 18 22.58 6.13 -19.28
N ALA A 19 23.65 5.91 -18.56
CA ALA A 19 23.80 5.72 -17.11
C ALA A 19 22.53 5.23 -16.38
N VAL A 20 22.55 4.01 -15.87
CA VAL A 20 21.44 3.42 -15.10
C VAL A 20 21.01 4.41 -14.03
N ALA A 21 19.82 4.99 -14.19
CA ALA A 21 19.26 5.90 -13.19
C ALA A 21 19.29 5.21 -11.83
N SER A 22 19.89 5.86 -10.82
CA SER A 22 19.97 5.25 -9.49
C SER A 22 18.58 4.96 -8.95
N MET A 23 18.41 3.98 -8.06
CA MET A 23 17.14 3.66 -7.41
C MET A 23 16.52 4.90 -6.75
N ALA A 24 17.34 5.76 -6.15
CA ALA A 24 16.91 7.05 -5.58
C ALA A 24 16.33 8.00 -6.64
N GLN A 25 16.91 8.03 -7.85
CA GLN A 25 16.39 8.85 -8.96
C GLN A 25 15.03 8.30 -9.44
N LYS A 26 14.89 6.99 -9.57
CA LYS A 26 13.61 6.34 -9.93
C LYS A 26 12.53 6.60 -8.88
N ARG A 27 12.86 6.54 -7.57
CA ARG A 27 11.92 6.91 -6.50
C ARG A 27 11.46 8.37 -6.62
N ARG A 28 12.40 9.30 -6.86
CA ARG A 28 12.05 10.72 -7.09
C ARG A 28 11.16 10.89 -8.33
N GLN A 29 11.44 10.16 -9.40
CA GLN A 29 10.61 10.20 -10.61
C GLN A 29 9.20 9.66 -10.32
N LEU A 30 9.09 8.51 -9.65
CA LEU A 30 7.78 7.93 -9.26
C LEU A 30 7.00 8.90 -8.38
N TYR A 31 7.65 9.47 -7.36
CA TYR A 31 7.02 10.45 -6.48
C TYR A 31 6.56 11.69 -7.24
N GLY A 32 7.35 12.17 -8.20
CA GLY A 32 6.99 13.32 -9.04
C GLY A 32 5.78 13.10 -9.97
N LEU A 33 5.44 11.85 -10.30
CA LEU A 33 4.24 11.51 -11.07
C LEU A 33 2.95 11.57 -10.23
N LEU A 34 3.06 11.62 -8.90
CA LEU A 34 1.91 11.63 -7.99
C LEU A 34 1.19 13.00 -7.93
N GLY A 35 1.55 13.94 -8.78
CA GLY A 35 0.91 15.25 -8.89
C GLY A 35 1.48 16.29 -7.91
N LYS A 36 0.75 17.41 -7.79
CA LYS A 36 1.14 18.48 -6.86
C LYS A 36 0.79 18.07 -5.42
N LEU A 37 1.80 17.70 -4.66
CA LEU A 37 1.69 17.26 -3.26
C LEU A 37 2.09 18.37 -2.29
N PRO A 38 1.58 18.35 -1.03
CA PRO A 38 2.08 19.23 0.02
C PRO A 38 3.58 19.02 0.30
N ALA A 39 4.23 20.00 0.90
CA ALA A 39 5.66 19.91 1.20
C ALA A 39 5.95 18.80 2.23
N ARG A 40 6.89 17.89 1.92
CA ARG A 40 7.30 16.82 2.85
C ARG A 40 7.89 17.32 4.16
N ALA A 41 8.50 18.52 4.15
CA ALA A 41 9.07 19.13 5.34
C ALA A 41 8.03 19.78 6.27
N ARG A 42 6.74 19.80 5.91
CA ARG A 42 5.68 20.29 6.79
C ARG A 42 5.69 19.50 8.11
N PRO A 43 5.62 20.16 9.28
CA PRO A 43 5.45 19.48 10.55
C PRO A 43 4.19 18.59 10.54
N ILE A 44 4.26 17.45 11.21
CA ILE A 44 3.10 16.61 11.50
C ILE A 44 2.73 16.79 12.97
N SER A 45 1.45 16.68 13.26
CA SER A 45 0.96 16.67 14.63
C SER A 45 -0.22 15.70 14.76
N GLY A 46 -0.56 15.33 15.98
CA GLY A 46 -1.70 14.48 16.26
C GLY A 46 -2.31 14.79 17.62
N LYS A 47 -3.63 14.68 17.68
CA LYS A 47 -4.40 14.77 18.92
C LYS A 47 -5.07 13.43 19.18
N LYS A 48 -4.74 12.79 20.29
CA LYS A 48 -5.43 11.58 20.74
C LYS A 48 -6.84 11.97 21.21
N ARG A 49 -7.87 11.41 20.56
CA ARG A 49 -9.29 11.62 20.90
C ARG A 49 -9.76 10.69 22.00
N ARG A 50 -9.33 9.44 21.93
CA ARG A 50 -9.80 8.37 22.80
C ARG A 50 -8.74 7.30 22.95
N GLU A 51 -8.77 6.62 24.10
CA GLU A 51 -8.03 5.40 24.39
C GLU A 51 -9.00 4.41 25.01
N GLU A 52 -8.98 3.17 24.57
CA GLU A 52 -9.83 2.10 25.10
C GLU A 52 -9.10 0.78 25.12
N GLU A 53 -9.35 0.01 26.18
CA GLU A 53 -8.85 -1.34 26.31
C GLU A 53 -9.72 -2.32 25.52
N ARG A 54 -9.12 -3.07 24.61
CA ARG A 54 -9.78 -4.12 23.82
C ARG A 54 -9.11 -5.47 24.07
N GLY A 55 -9.56 -6.17 25.11
CA GLY A 55 -9.00 -7.47 25.45
C GLY A 55 -7.48 -7.42 25.69
N ARG A 56 -6.69 -7.87 24.70
CA ARG A 56 -5.23 -7.96 24.81
C ARG A 56 -4.48 -6.71 24.37
N TYR A 57 -5.15 -5.75 23.75
CA TYR A 57 -4.51 -4.56 23.23
C TYR A 57 -5.23 -3.27 23.66
N ILE A 58 -4.54 -2.18 23.48
CA ILE A 58 -5.06 -0.82 23.68
C ILE A 58 -5.27 -0.23 22.29
N LEU A 59 -6.48 0.31 22.04
CA LEU A 59 -6.82 1.04 20.84
C LEU A 59 -6.84 2.53 21.16
N GLU A 60 -6.03 3.29 20.44
CA GLU A 60 -6.05 4.75 20.47
C GLU A 60 -6.69 5.29 19.19
N THR A 61 -7.61 6.25 19.34
CA THR A 61 -8.17 7.01 18.22
C THR A 61 -7.50 8.37 18.13
N TRP A 62 -7.00 8.71 16.96
CA TRP A 62 -6.23 9.92 16.73
C TRP A 62 -6.82 10.77 15.63
N ASP A 63 -6.67 12.10 15.75
CA ASP A 63 -6.79 13.09 14.71
C ASP A 63 -5.39 13.57 14.33
N LEU A 64 -4.98 13.29 13.10
CA LEU A 64 -3.64 13.65 12.62
C LEU A 64 -3.71 14.83 11.65
N ASP A 65 -2.81 15.80 11.79
CA ASP A 65 -2.51 16.79 10.75
C ASP A 65 -1.29 16.29 9.95
N LEU A 66 -1.55 15.63 8.84
CA LEU A 66 -0.54 15.06 7.96
C LEU A 66 -0.26 15.93 6.73
N ASN A 67 -1.28 16.63 6.22
CA ASN A 67 -1.23 17.31 4.93
C ASN A 67 -1.53 18.82 5.00
N GLY A 68 -2.07 19.33 6.12
CA GLY A 68 -2.45 20.73 6.30
C GLY A 68 -3.69 21.17 5.53
N ILE A 69 -4.45 20.21 5.01
CA ILE A 69 -5.67 20.44 4.23
C ILE A 69 -6.88 20.01 5.04
N GLU A 70 -6.83 18.78 5.59
CA GLU A 70 -7.88 18.26 6.43
C GLU A 70 -7.32 17.30 7.49
N THR A 71 -8.10 17.09 8.54
CA THR A 71 -7.79 16.09 9.57
C THR A 71 -7.80 14.68 8.98
N VAL A 72 -6.81 13.88 9.34
CA VAL A 72 -6.70 12.46 8.97
C VAL A 72 -6.97 11.60 10.20
N PRO A 73 -8.16 11.01 10.33
CA PRO A 73 -8.49 10.12 11.44
C PRO A 73 -7.69 8.82 11.37
N ALA A 74 -7.24 8.34 12.53
CA ALA A 74 -6.41 7.14 12.63
C ALA A 74 -6.76 6.26 13.82
N TYR A 75 -6.48 4.96 13.68
CA TYR A 75 -6.41 4.00 14.78
C TYR A 75 -4.98 3.55 15.00
N LEU A 76 -4.52 3.61 16.24
CA LEU A 76 -3.27 3.02 16.69
C LEU A 76 -3.59 1.91 17.69
N ALA A 77 -3.23 0.67 17.34
CA ALA A 77 -3.35 -0.48 18.22
C ALA A 77 -1.97 -0.86 18.78
N ARG A 78 -1.89 -1.04 20.10
CA ARG A 78 -0.65 -1.47 20.76
C ARG A 78 -0.89 -2.62 21.73
N PRO A 79 0.02 -3.60 21.84
CA PRO A 79 -0.06 -4.64 22.85
C PRO A 79 -0.10 -4.00 24.27
N ARG A 80 -0.88 -4.56 25.19
CA ARG A 80 -0.87 -4.10 26.59
C ARG A 80 0.52 -4.23 27.23
N ASN A 81 1.22 -5.30 26.91
CA ASN A 81 2.56 -5.60 27.39
C ASN A 81 3.57 -5.46 26.23
N ALA A 82 3.58 -4.29 25.58
CA ALA A 82 4.53 -4.04 24.52
C ALA A 82 5.98 -4.08 25.02
N ALA A 83 6.87 -4.68 24.25
CA ALA A 83 8.30 -4.54 24.49
C ALA A 83 8.71 -3.04 24.46
N PRO A 84 9.78 -2.65 25.13
CA PRO A 84 10.28 -1.26 25.12
C PRO A 84 10.54 -0.71 23.72
N LYS A 85 10.81 -1.59 22.76
CA LYS A 85 10.92 -1.34 21.32
C LYS A 85 10.22 -2.46 20.57
N ALA A 86 9.02 -2.19 20.05
CA ALA A 86 8.20 -3.12 19.31
C ALA A 86 8.29 -2.86 17.80
N PRO A 87 8.25 -3.90 16.96
CA PRO A 87 8.03 -3.73 15.52
C PRO A 87 6.71 -3.02 15.27
N ALA A 88 6.58 -2.34 14.12
CA ALA A 88 5.35 -1.66 13.78
C ALA A 88 4.93 -1.89 12.34
N ILE A 89 3.61 -1.87 12.10
CA ILE A 89 3.00 -2.04 10.79
C ILE A 89 2.09 -0.85 10.50
N LEU A 90 2.30 -0.20 9.36
CA LEU A 90 1.29 0.63 8.75
C LEU A 90 0.34 -0.28 7.97
N PHE A 91 -0.89 -0.42 8.46
CA PHE A 91 -1.93 -1.20 7.82
C PHE A 91 -2.72 -0.30 6.88
N ASP A 92 -2.82 -0.70 5.63
CA ASP A 92 -3.49 0.03 4.58
C ASP A 92 -4.83 -0.65 4.26
N HIS A 93 -5.96 0.03 4.55
CA HIS A 93 -7.28 -0.54 4.35
C HIS A 93 -7.66 -0.69 2.88
N SER A 94 -8.59 -1.60 2.60
CA SER A 94 -9.10 -1.85 1.25
C SER A 94 -10.17 -0.84 0.83
N HIS A 95 -10.47 -0.82 -0.47
CA HIS A 95 -11.61 -0.09 -1.05
C HIS A 95 -12.92 -0.87 -0.86
N GLY A 96 -13.04 -2.03 -1.51
CA GLY A 96 -14.16 -2.98 -1.39
C GLY A 96 -15.56 -2.37 -1.54
N GLY A 97 -15.71 -1.21 -2.20
CA GLY A 97 -16.96 -0.46 -2.28
C GLY A 97 -17.45 0.14 -0.96
N GLY A 98 -16.71 -0.02 0.11
CA GLY A 98 -17.11 0.37 1.47
C GLY A 98 -16.57 1.73 1.89
N TYR A 99 -16.98 2.81 1.24
CA TYR A 99 -16.47 4.16 1.53
C TYR A 99 -16.62 4.61 2.99
N LYS A 100 -17.60 4.08 3.73
CA LYS A 100 -17.81 4.43 5.15
C LYS A 100 -16.93 3.65 6.12
N ILE A 101 -16.20 2.64 5.66
CA ILE A 101 -15.45 1.73 6.53
C ILE A 101 -14.07 2.31 6.86
N GLY A 102 -13.25 2.60 5.85
CA GLY A 102 -11.91 3.15 6.06
C GLY A 102 -11.09 2.35 7.09
N LYS A 103 -10.49 3.06 8.05
CA LYS A 103 -9.69 2.47 9.14
C LYS A 103 -10.43 1.47 10.03
N GLN A 104 -11.79 1.45 9.97
CA GLN A 104 -12.58 0.49 10.73
C GLN A 104 -12.24 -0.95 10.35
N GLU A 105 -11.84 -1.18 9.07
CA GLU A 105 -11.37 -2.48 8.60
C GLU A 105 -10.24 -3.06 9.47
N PHE A 106 -9.37 -2.21 10.01
CA PHE A 106 -8.25 -2.63 10.85
C PHE A 106 -8.69 -3.34 12.12
N ILE A 107 -9.80 -2.89 12.72
CA ILE A 107 -10.31 -3.39 14.02
C ILE A 107 -11.52 -4.31 13.90
N GLU A 108 -12.21 -4.35 12.76
CA GLU A 108 -13.41 -5.17 12.55
C GLU A 108 -13.23 -6.22 11.43
N GLY A 109 -12.19 -6.06 10.59
CA GLY A 109 -11.97 -6.89 9.41
C GLY A 109 -12.98 -6.65 8.29
N ARG A 110 -13.02 -7.55 7.33
CA ARG A 110 -13.94 -7.59 6.19
C ARG A 110 -14.27 -9.03 5.84
N SER A 111 -15.37 -9.25 5.13
CA SER A 111 -15.82 -10.59 4.73
C SER A 111 -14.83 -11.36 3.83
N TYR A 112 -13.95 -10.67 3.17
CA TYR A 112 -12.89 -11.24 2.33
C TYR A 112 -11.51 -11.31 3.01
N LEU A 113 -11.42 -10.91 4.27
CA LEU A 113 -10.28 -11.13 5.16
C LEU A 113 -10.57 -12.29 6.12
N GLN A 114 -9.54 -12.81 6.77
CA GLN A 114 -9.74 -13.80 7.83
C GLN A 114 -10.49 -13.18 9.02
N PRO A 115 -11.26 -13.99 9.78
CA PRO A 115 -12.14 -13.48 10.83
C PRO A 115 -11.43 -12.66 11.92
N LYS A 116 -10.17 -12.99 12.24
CA LYS A 116 -9.39 -12.23 13.21
C LYS A 116 -8.90 -10.93 12.60
N PRO A 117 -9.33 -9.74 13.09
CA PRO A 117 -8.89 -8.46 12.56
C PRO A 117 -7.38 -8.25 12.68
N TYR A 118 -6.79 -7.45 11.78
CA TYR A 118 -5.35 -7.22 11.80
C TYR A 118 -4.87 -6.45 13.02
N ALA A 119 -5.70 -5.62 13.66
CA ALA A 119 -5.36 -5.00 14.95
C ALA A 119 -5.06 -6.06 16.03
N GLU A 120 -5.89 -7.10 16.11
CA GLU A 120 -5.68 -8.22 17.04
C GLU A 120 -4.49 -9.09 16.61
N GLU A 121 -4.40 -9.41 15.31
CA GLU A 121 -3.31 -10.25 14.78
C GLU A 121 -1.94 -9.65 15.06
N LEU A 122 -1.77 -8.37 14.73
CA LEU A 122 -0.50 -7.67 14.90
C LEU A 122 -0.14 -7.48 16.38
N THR A 123 -1.12 -7.14 17.22
CA THR A 123 -0.86 -6.94 18.65
C THR A 123 -0.59 -8.25 19.39
N ASP A 124 -1.19 -9.38 18.97
CA ASP A 124 -0.83 -10.71 19.48
C ASP A 124 0.61 -11.12 19.09
N LEU A 125 1.13 -10.60 17.98
CA LEU A 125 2.54 -10.75 17.60
C LEU A 125 3.48 -9.83 18.40
N GLY A 126 2.94 -8.95 19.23
CA GLY A 126 3.71 -7.93 19.96
C GLY A 126 4.00 -6.67 19.13
N TYR A 127 3.34 -6.46 18.01
CA TYR A 127 3.56 -5.34 17.09
C TYR A 127 2.60 -4.18 17.37
N ILE A 128 3.03 -2.97 17.05
CA ILE A 128 2.19 -1.78 17.04
C ILE A 128 1.63 -1.61 15.62
N GLY A 129 0.32 -1.40 15.50
CA GLY A 129 -0.34 -1.18 14.20
C GLY A 129 -0.94 0.21 14.10
N LEU A 130 -0.78 0.88 12.97
CA LEU A 130 -1.43 2.14 12.65
C LEU A 130 -2.24 1.97 11.36
N CYS A 131 -3.48 2.49 11.35
CA CYS A 131 -4.31 2.60 10.16
C CYS A 131 -4.95 3.97 10.10
N ILE A 132 -4.89 4.64 8.95
CA ILE A 132 -5.53 5.94 8.71
C ILE A 132 -6.77 5.78 7.82
N ASP A 133 -7.72 6.72 7.89
CA ASP A 133 -8.72 6.88 6.84
C ASP A 133 -8.06 7.51 5.60
N GLN A 134 -8.11 6.82 4.47
CA GLN A 134 -7.69 7.39 3.20
C GLN A 134 -8.68 8.48 2.73
N TRP A 135 -8.25 9.33 1.80
CA TRP A 135 -9.15 10.28 1.12
C TRP A 135 -10.40 9.55 0.63
N VAL A 136 -11.56 10.16 0.85
CA VAL A 136 -12.91 9.69 0.51
C VAL A 136 -13.39 8.44 1.26
N PHE A 137 -12.66 7.98 2.28
CA PHE A 137 -13.03 6.82 3.11
C PHE A 137 -13.23 7.17 4.58
N GLY A 138 -13.97 6.32 5.30
CA GLY A 138 -14.22 6.46 6.73
C GLY A 138 -14.83 7.80 7.09
N GLU A 139 -14.25 8.50 8.06
CA GLU A 139 -14.69 9.83 8.48
C GLU A 139 -14.39 10.91 7.41
N ARG A 140 -13.59 10.63 6.38
CA ARG A 140 -13.28 11.52 5.24
C ARG A 140 -14.17 11.27 4.02
N SER A 141 -15.23 10.46 4.13
CA SER A 141 -16.13 10.08 3.03
C SER A 141 -17.25 11.11 2.76
N HIS A 142 -17.01 12.39 3.01
CA HIS A 142 -17.97 13.47 2.81
C HIS A 142 -18.12 13.89 1.34
N THR A 143 -17.12 13.61 0.50
CA THR A 143 -17.15 13.88 -0.94
C THR A 143 -17.07 12.56 -1.71
N PRO A 144 -17.91 12.32 -2.74
CA PRO A 144 -17.82 11.15 -3.58
C PRO A 144 -16.44 11.05 -4.26
N GLU A 145 -15.92 9.81 -4.40
CA GLU A 145 -14.62 9.54 -4.99
C GLU A 145 -14.42 10.18 -6.37
N ALA A 146 -15.42 10.04 -7.26
CA ALA A 146 -15.35 10.57 -8.62
C ALA A 146 -15.29 12.10 -8.64
N ASP A 147 -15.95 12.77 -7.70
CA ASP A 147 -15.95 14.24 -7.61
C ASP A 147 -14.63 14.74 -7.02
N MET A 148 -14.11 14.07 -5.99
CA MET A 148 -12.79 14.38 -5.42
C MET A 148 -11.69 14.18 -6.47
N PHE A 149 -11.71 13.07 -7.21
CA PHE A 149 -10.76 12.78 -8.29
C PHE A 149 -10.76 13.89 -9.35
N LYS A 150 -11.93 14.29 -9.84
CA LYS A 150 -12.06 15.34 -10.86
C LYS A 150 -11.59 16.69 -10.33
N ALA A 151 -11.99 17.06 -9.11
CA ALA A 151 -11.60 18.31 -8.47
C ALA A 151 -10.07 18.40 -8.29
N MET A 152 -9.43 17.30 -7.86
CA MET A 152 -7.98 17.25 -7.72
C MET A 152 -7.25 17.37 -9.06
N LEU A 153 -7.74 16.72 -10.14
CA LEU A 153 -7.15 16.85 -11.47
C LEU A 153 -7.14 18.31 -11.96
N TRP A 154 -8.21 19.07 -11.75
CA TRP A 154 -8.23 20.49 -12.12
C TRP A 154 -7.22 21.35 -11.35
N GLN A 155 -6.80 20.89 -10.17
CA GLN A 155 -5.81 21.56 -9.33
C GLN A 155 -4.37 21.06 -9.58
N GLY A 156 -4.19 20.14 -10.52
CA GLY A 156 -2.89 19.49 -10.78
C GLY A 156 -2.50 18.47 -9.73
N GLN A 157 -3.45 18.03 -8.89
CA GLN A 157 -3.30 16.97 -7.91
C GLN A 157 -3.76 15.65 -8.48
N VAL A 158 -3.33 14.55 -7.87
CA VAL A 158 -3.76 13.18 -8.19
C VAL A 158 -4.29 12.56 -6.91
N LEU A 159 -5.52 12.04 -6.93
CA LEU A 159 -6.14 11.47 -5.74
C LEU A 159 -5.26 10.36 -5.11
N TRP A 160 -4.76 9.44 -5.95
CA TRP A 160 -3.80 8.44 -5.48
C TRP A 160 -2.54 9.04 -4.88
N GLY A 161 -2.02 10.10 -5.48
CA GLY A 161 -0.86 10.82 -4.96
C GLY A 161 -1.11 11.41 -3.58
N MET A 162 -2.28 12.00 -3.34
CA MET A 162 -2.66 12.53 -2.03
C MET A 162 -2.83 11.42 -0.99
N MET A 163 -3.39 10.25 -1.38
CA MET A 163 -3.49 9.06 -0.52
C MET A 163 -2.10 8.53 -0.15
N VAL A 164 -1.21 8.38 -1.12
CA VAL A 164 0.19 7.96 -0.89
C VAL A 164 0.92 8.98 -0.01
N TYR A 165 0.71 10.27 -0.24
CA TYR A 165 1.30 11.33 0.60
C TYR A 165 0.87 11.17 2.06
N ASP A 166 -0.42 11.05 2.34
CA ASP A 166 -0.94 10.91 3.69
C ASP A 166 -0.40 9.63 4.36
N SER A 167 -0.30 8.51 3.64
CA SER A 167 0.27 7.27 4.16
C SER A 167 1.77 7.37 4.46
N LEU A 168 2.56 8.08 3.63
CA LEU A 168 3.96 8.38 3.92
C LEU A 168 4.11 9.28 5.16
N ARG A 169 3.18 10.21 5.37
CA ARG A 169 3.17 11.06 6.57
C ARG A 169 2.68 10.30 7.81
N ALA A 170 1.75 9.35 7.63
CA ALA A 170 1.34 8.43 8.70
C ALA A 170 2.52 7.54 9.14
N LEU A 171 3.37 7.10 8.20
CA LEU A 171 4.63 6.43 8.53
C LEU A 171 5.55 7.37 9.37
N ASP A 172 5.67 8.64 8.97
CA ASP A 172 6.46 9.62 9.75
C ASP A 172 5.92 9.78 11.19
N PHE A 173 4.59 9.75 11.35
CA PHE A 173 3.95 9.76 12.68
C PHE A 173 4.23 8.46 13.44
N LEU A 174 4.02 7.29 12.80
CA LEU A 174 4.23 5.98 13.43
C LEU A 174 5.65 5.84 13.98
N LEU A 175 6.66 6.32 13.25
CA LEU A 175 8.06 6.29 13.68
C LEU A 175 8.37 7.18 14.90
N GLN A 176 7.48 8.12 15.25
CA GLN A 176 7.59 8.98 16.43
C GLN A 176 6.79 8.45 17.63
N VAL A 177 5.96 7.42 17.41
CA VAL A 177 5.16 6.82 18.50
C VAL A 177 6.08 6.17 19.53
N PRO A 178 5.95 6.51 20.83
CA PRO A 178 6.75 5.88 21.88
C PRO A 178 6.60 4.36 21.88
N GLY A 179 7.72 3.65 21.96
CA GLY A 179 7.77 2.18 21.94
C GLY A 179 7.91 1.55 20.56
N VAL A 180 7.82 2.31 19.47
CA VAL A 180 8.11 1.80 18.12
C VAL A 180 9.60 1.66 17.88
N ASP A 181 10.02 0.52 17.33
CA ASP A 181 11.36 0.33 16.78
C ASP A 181 11.41 0.79 15.33
N ALA A 182 11.98 1.96 15.11
CA ALA A 182 12.10 2.55 13.77
C ALA A 182 12.91 1.70 12.76
N GLN A 183 13.66 0.70 13.22
CA GLN A 183 14.41 -0.23 12.36
C GLN A 183 13.59 -1.46 11.98
N ARG A 184 12.42 -1.68 12.60
CA ARG A 184 11.54 -2.82 12.37
C ARG A 184 10.12 -2.36 12.03
N VAL A 185 9.99 -1.70 10.87
CA VAL A 185 8.71 -1.16 10.40
C VAL A 185 8.37 -1.77 9.04
N GLY A 186 7.13 -2.23 8.90
CA GLY A 186 6.56 -2.77 7.68
C GLY A 186 5.27 -2.08 7.27
N THR A 187 4.77 -2.46 6.11
CA THR A 187 3.45 -2.09 5.60
C THR A 187 2.72 -3.33 5.11
N LEU A 188 1.41 -3.35 5.28
CA LEU A 188 0.55 -4.47 4.92
C LEU A 188 -0.82 -3.96 4.52
N GLY A 189 -1.39 -4.51 3.45
CA GLY A 189 -2.76 -4.18 3.06
C GLY A 189 -3.37 -5.13 2.05
N MET A 190 -4.69 -5.04 1.92
CA MET A 190 -5.50 -5.83 0.99
C MET A 190 -6.07 -4.93 -0.11
N SER A 191 -6.12 -5.40 -1.37
CA SER A 191 -6.81 -4.70 -2.46
C SER A 191 -6.22 -3.30 -2.70
N MET A 192 -6.97 -2.21 -2.54
CA MET A 192 -6.43 -0.84 -2.54
C MET A 192 -5.26 -0.72 -1.56
N GLY A 193 -5.39 -1.31 -0.37
CA GLY A 193 -4.31 -1.35 0.63
C GLY A 193 -3.08 -2.13 0.17
N SER A 194 -3.24 -3.19 -0.62
CA SER A 194 -2.14 -3.89 -1.29
C SER A 194 -1.38 -2.94 -2.22
N THR A 195 -2.11 -2.23 -3.07
CA THR A 195 -1.52 -1.21 -3.95
C THR A 195 -0.79 -0.13 -3.14
N MET A 196 -1.37 0.33 -2.03
CA MET A 196 -0.72 1.27 -1.13
C MET A 196 0.56 0.69 -0.54
N ALA A 197 0.52 -0.54 -0.04
CA ALA A 197 1.66 -1.18 0.60
C ALA A 197 2.88 -1.25 -0.35
N TRP A 198 2.72 -1.69 -1.60
CA TRP A 198 3.86 -1.73 -2.50
C TRP A 198 4.28 -0.33 -3.03
N TYR A 199 3.40 0.68 -3.11
CA TYR A 199 3.82 2.06 -3.36
C TYR A 199 4.67 2.61 -2.22
N LEU A 200 4.25 2.39 -0.98
CA LEU A 200 4.98 2.83 0.21
C LEU A 200 6.35 2.13 0.30
N GLY A 201 6.37 0.81 0.12
CA GLY A 201 7.61 0.04 0.06
C GLY A 201 8.56 0.54 -1.03
N ALA A 202 8.03 0.90 -2.21
CA ALA A 202 8.83 1.43 -3.32
C ALA A 202 9.39 2.83 -3.01
N LEU A 203 8.62 3.70 -2.33
CA LEU A 203 8.95 5.11 -2.12
C LEU A 203 9.76 5.38 -0.86
N ASP A 204 9.62 4.56 0.19
CA ASP A 204 10.26 4.81 1.49
C ASP A 204 11.13 3.63 1.96
N GLU A 205 12.44 3.86 2.05
CA GLU A 205 13.43 2.83 2.43
C GLU A 205 13.40 2.48 3.93
N ARG A 206 12.69 3.24 4.75
CA ARG A 206 12.48 2.94 6.18
C ARG A 206 11.58 1.72 6.36
N ILE A 207 10.69 1.44 5.40
CA ILE A 207 9.87 0.22 5.38
C ILE A 207 10.78 -0.96 5.08
N LYS A 208 10.86 -1.92 6.00
CA LYS A 208 11.72 -3.11 5.90
C LYS A 208 11.00 -4.31 5.31
N VAL A 209 9.68 -4.37 5.52
CA VAL A 209 8.83 -5.46 5.04
C VAL A 209 7.61 -4.87 4.34
N THR A 210 7.31 -5.38 3.17
CA THR A 210 6.09 -5.08 2.41
C THR A 210 5.28 -6.35 2.25
N VAL A 211 4.00 -6.30 2.61
CA VAL A 211 3.05 -7.40 2.38
C VAL A 211 1.87 -6.87 1.60
N ASP A 212 1.59 -7.44 0.44
CA ASP A 212 0.46 -7.09 -0.39
C ASP A 212 -0.47 -8.29 -0.62
N ILE A 213 -1.77 -8.09 -0.40
CA ILE A 213 -2.79 -9.12 -0.51
C ILE A 213 -3.75 -8.76 -1.64
N ASN A 214 -3.75 -9.55 -2.72
CA ASN A 214 -4.66 -9.40 -3.86
C ASN A 214 -4.74 -7.96 -4.40
N CYS A 215 -3.87 -7.55 -5.22
CA CYS A 215 -3.86 -6.41 -6.15
C CYS A 215 -2.44 -6.03 -6.61
N LEU A 216 -1.55 -7.01 -6.71
CA LEU A 216 -0.29 -6.85 -7.45
C LEU A 216 -0.59 -6.93 -8.95
N THR A 217 -1.14 -5.86 -9.50
CA THR A 217 -1.76 -5.87 -10.83
C THR A 217 -0.86 -5.25 -11.88
N ASP A 218 -0.61 -5.97 -12.97
CA ASP A 218 0.11 -5.41 -14.12
C ASP A 218 -0.80 -4.48 -14.94
N PHE A 219 -0.39 -3.23 -15.09
CA PHE A 219 -1.17 -2.20 -15.79
C PHE A 219 -1.38 -2.51 -17.27
N GLN A 220 -0.41 -3.19 -17.92
CA GLN A 220 -0.53 -3.55 -19.34
C GLN A 220 -1.54 -4.69 -19.53
N ALA A 221 -1.55 -5.66 -18.62
CA ALA A 221 -2.54 -6.73 -18.61
C ALA A 221 -3.97 -6.19 -18.43
N LEU A 222 -4.16 -5.22 -17.52
CA LEU A 222 -5.45 -4.55 -17.37
C LEU A 222 -5.91 -3.84 -18.63
N LEU A 223 -5.02 -3.11 -19.29
CA LEU A 223 -5.33 -2.44 -20.57
C LEU A 223 -5.69 -3.44 -21.66
N ALA A 224 -4.92 -4.51 -21.81
CA ALA A 224 -5.15 -5.55 -22.80
C ALA A 224 -6.50 -6.25 -22.61
N ARG A 225 -6.88 -6.50 -21.35
CA ARG A 225 -8.18 -7.12 -21.00
C ARG A 225 -9.36 -6.14 -20.99
N LYS A 226 -9.13 -4.84 -21.19
CA LYS A 226 -10.16 -3.78 -21.04
C LYS A 226 -10.82 -3.80 -19.66
N ALA A 227 -10.05 -4.11 -18.60
CA ALA A 227 -10.54 -4.36 -17.26
C ALA A 227 -10.42 -3.13 -16.34
N LEU A 228 -10.15 -1.95 -16.89
CA LEU A 228 -9.93 -0.73 -16.10
C LEU A 228 -11.15 -0.31 -15.26
N ALA A 229 -12.37 -0.59 -15.76
CA ALA A 229 -13.61 -0.26 -15.04
C ALA A 229 -13.84 -1.09 -13.76
N LEU A 230 -13.06 -2.14 -13.55
CA LEU A 230 -13.11 -2.95 -12.33
C LEU A 230 -12.39 -2.26 -11.14
N HIS A 231 -11.53 -1.28 -11.42
CA HIS A 231 -10.80 -0.51 -10.41
C HIS A 231 -11.46 0.85 -10.18
N GLY A 232 -11.40 1.36 -8.94
CA GLY A 232 -11.88 2.69 -8.60
C GLY A 232 -11.07 3.78 -9.33
N VAL A 233 -11.67 4.96 -9.50
CA VAL A 233 -11.00 6.07 -10.22
C VAL A 233 -9.76 6.59 -9.47
N TYR A 234 -9.66 6.36 -8.17
CA TYR A 234 -8.49 6.74 -7.36
C TYR A 234 -7.17 6.17 -7.91
N TYR A 235 -7.25 4.97 -8.53
CA TYR A 235 -6.11 4.15 -8.95
C TYR A 235 -5.26 4.80 -10.05
N PHE A 236 -5.82 5.75 -10.79
CA PHE A 236 -5.21 6.25 -12.02
C PHE A 236 -4.29 7.45 -11.79
N VAL A 237 -3.02 7.26 -12.10
CA VAL A 237 -1.98 8.30 -12.09
C VAL A 237 -1.65 8.69 -13.52
N PRO A 238 -1.81 9.99 -13.90
CA PRO A 238 -1.56 10.44 -15.26
C PRO A 238 -0.14 10.10 -15.74
N SER A 239 -0.04 9.55 -16.94
CA SER A 239 1.24 9.20 -17.59
C SER A 239 2.08 8.12 -16.92
N LEU A 240 1.65 7.50 -15.82
CA LEU A 240 2.42 6.51 -15.05
C LEU A 240 3.04 5.42 -15.95
N ILE A 241 2.23 4.80 -16.80
CA ILE A 241 2.63 3.69 -17.67
C ILE A 241 3.63 4.08 -18.79
N LYS A 242 3.85 5.38 -19.02
CA LYS A 242 4.90 5.86 -19.93
C LYS A 242 6.29 5.78 -19.29
N HIS A 243 6.34 5.72 -17.97
CA HIS A 243 7.56 5.81 -17.16
C HIS A 243 7.86 4.53 -16.40
N PHE A 244 6.84 3.82 -15.94
CA PHE A 244 6.95 2.63 -15.11
C PHE A 244 6.00 1.51 -15.55
N THR A 245 6.48 0.28 -15.48
CA THR A 245 5.63 -0.92 -15.34
C THR A 245 5.38 -1.18 -13.86
N THR A 246 4.38 -2.00 -13.53
CA THR A 246 4.14 -2.42 -12.14
C THR A 246 5.37 -3.13 -11.56
N ALA A 247 6.01 -4.01 -12.33
CA ALA A 247 7.24 -4.68 -11.91
C ALA A 247 8.38 -3.69 -11.61
N GLN A 248 8.54 -2.63 -12.41
CA GLN A 248 9.57 -1.61 -12.18
C GLN A 248 9.33 -0.79 -10.90
N ILE A 249 8.07 -0.53 -10.53
CA ILE A 249 7.74 0.12 -9.27
C ILE A 249 8.10 -0.81 -8.12
N ASN A 250 7.65 -2.07 -8.18
CA ASN A 250 7.92 -3.07 -7.14
C ASN A 250 9.41 -3.43 -7.00
N ALA A 251 10.17 -3.35 -8.08
CA ALA A 251 11.63 -3.49 -8.06
C ALA A 251 12.36 -2.45 -7.18
N LEU A 252 11.71 -1.30 -6.88
CA LEU A 252 12.24 -0.30 -5.94
C LEU A 252 12.19 -0.76 -4.48
N ILE A 253 11.43 -1.81 -4.17
CA ILE A 253 11.40 -2.42 -2.83
C ILE A 253 12.68 -3.22 -2.57
N ALA A 254 13.21 -3.88 -3.60
CA ALA A 254 14.39 -4.73 -3.47
C ALA A 254 15.63 -3.96 -2.94
N PRO A 255 16.46 -4.57 -2.10
CA PRO A 255 16.46 -5.98 -1.67
C PRO A 255 15.69 -6.24 -0.36
N ARG A 256 14.80 -5.35 0.06
CA ARG A 256 13.97 -5.49 1.28
C ARG A 256 12.92 -6.58 1.07
N ALA A 257 12.46 -7.17 2.18
CA ALA A 257 11.53 -8.29 2.15
C ALA A 257 10.17 -7.88 1.57
N HIS A 258 9.67 -8.65 0.59
CA HIS A 258 8.40 -8.39 -0.08
C HIS A 258 7.64 -9.71 -0.31
N LEU A 259 6.45 -9.80 0.25
CA LEU A 259 5.53 -10.92 0.09
C LEU A 259 4.26 -10.45 -0.62
N GLY A 260 3.99 -11.02 -1.79
CA GLY A 260 2.71 -10.87 -2.49
C GLY A 260 1.86 -12.13 -2.33
N LEU A 261 0.55 -11.94 -2.13
CA LEU A 261 -0.45 -13.01 -2.16
C LEU A 261 -1.47 -12.70 -3.27
N ALA A 262 -1.83 -13.69 -4.08
CA ALA A 262 -2.73 -13.51 -5.20
C ALA A 262 -3.76 -14.64 -5.33
N GLY A 263 -5.01 -14.29 -5.63
CA GLY A 263 -6.04 -15.22 -6.04
C GLY A 263 -5.97 -15.51 -7.54
N LEU A 264 -5.88 -16.77 -7.94
CA LEU A 264 -5.84 -17.17 -9.36
C LEU A 264 -7.15 -16.90 -10.10
N ARG A 265 -8.27 -16.75 -9.37
CA ARG A 265 -9.59 -16.41 -9.92
C ARG A 265 -9.98 -14.95 -9.70
N ASP A 266 -9.03 -14.13 -9.20
CA ASP A 266 -9.26 -12.71 -8.98
C ASP A 266 -9.34 -11.94 -10.30
N LYS A 267 -10.52 -11.40 -10.61
CA LYS A 267 -10.77 -10.63 -11.84
C LYS A 267 -10.06 -9.27 -11.85
N LEU A 268 -9.67 -8.77 -10.67
CA LEU A 268 -8.95 -7.50 -10.53
C LEU A 268 -7.47 -7.64 -10.86
N THR A 269 -6.93 -8.88 -10.82
CA THR A 269 -5.49 -9.13 -10.97
C THR A 269 -5.26 -10.21 -12.01
N PRO A 270 -5.14 -9.86 -13.31
CA PRO A 270 -4.91 -10.83 -14.38
C PRO A 270 -3.67 -11.70 -14.14
N VAL A 271 -3.83 -13.03 -14.21
CA VAL A 271 -2.77 -14.01 -13.91
C VAL A 271 -1.54 -13.83 -14.79
N GLU A 272 -1.73 -13.55 -16.09
CA GLU A 272 -0.62 -13.28 -17.01
C GLU A 272 0.19 -12.05 -16.61
N GLY A 273 -0.45 -11.06 -15.97
CA GLY A 273 0.25 -9.91 -15.40
C GLY A 273 1.09 -10.28 -14.18
N LEU A 274 0.57 -11.18 -13.32
CA LEU A 274 1.32 -11.72 -12.19
C LEU A 274 2.57 -12.48 -12.66
N ASP A 275 2.47 -13.25 -13.75
CA ASP A 275 3.60 -13.98 -14.32
C ASP A 275 4.72 -13.05 -14.78
N VAL A 276 4.36 -11.93 -15.41
CA VAL A 276 5.33 -10.91 -15.83
C VAL A 276 6.03 -10.29 -14.62
N ILE A 277 5.25 -9.85 -13.61
CA ILE A 277 5.79 -9.20 -12.41
C ILE A 277 6.70 -10.17 -11.66
N ASP A 278 6.24 -11.39 -11.40
CA ASP A 278 6.98 -12.40 -10.65
C ASP A 278 8.32 -12.72 -11.31
N LYS A 279 8.31 -12.98 -12.61
CA LYS A 279 9.54 -13.24 -13.38
C LYS A 279 10.54 -12.09 -13.29
N GLU A 280 10.07 -10.85 -13.42
CA GLU A 280 10.95 -9.67 -13.36
C GLU A 280 11.51 -9.48 -11.94
N LEU A 281 10.68 -9.63 -10.89
CA LEU A 281 11.12 -9.47 -9.51
C LEU A 281 12.08 -10.58 -9.06
N GLN A 282 11.84 -11.85 -9.44
CA GLN A 282 12.79 -12.94 -9.21
C GLN A 282 14.18 -12.59 -9.76
N GLN A 283 14.26 -12.06 -10.98
CA GLN A 283 15.52 -11.64 -11.60
C GLN A 283 16.18 -10.48 -10.83
N VAL A 284 15.39 -9.48 -10.40
CA VAL A 284 15.90 -8.33 -9.65
C VAL A 284 16.47 -8.76 -8.30
N TYR A 285 15.73 -9.56 -7.54
CA TYR A 285 16.15 -10.02 -6.22
C TYR A 285 17.35 -10.97 -6.31
N ALA A 286 17.38 -11.88 -7.29
CA ALA A 286 18.53 -12.75 -7.55
C ALA A 286 19.78 -11.94 -7.91
N LYS A 287 19.66 -10.93 -8.77
CA LYS A 287 20.77 -10.03 -9.14
C LYS A 287 21.33 -9.24 -7.94
N LEU A 288 20.49 -8.94 -6.96
CA LEU A 288 20.89 -8.24 -5.73
C LEU A 288 21.39 -9.20 -4.63
N GLY A 289 21.42 -10.51 -4.88
CA GLY A 289 21.92 -11.53 -3.94
C GLY A 289 20.94 -11.92 -2.84
N HIS A 290 19.63 -11.59 -3.00
CA HIS A 290 18.61 -11.85 -1.99
C HIS A 290 17.34 -12.49 -2.60
N PRO A 291 17.44 -13.60 -3.36
CA PRO A 291 16.27 -14.21 -4.02
C PRO A 291 15.19 -14.64 -3.02
N GLU A 292 15.55 -14.98 -1.79
CA GLU A 292 14.66 -15.42 -0.72
C GLU A 292 13.75 -14.29 -0.18
N ARG A 293 14.05 -13.03 -0.47
CA ARG A 293 13.30 -11.87 0.04
C ARG A 293 12.12 -11.45 -0.84
N TRP A 294 11.99 -12.05 -2.02
CA TRP A 294 10.79 -11.94 -2.85
C TRP A 294 10.02 -13.24 -2.83
N LYS A 295 8.73 -13.19 -2.49
CA LYS A 295 7.84 -14.35 -2.52
C LYS A 295 6.49 -13.94 -3.06
N LEU A 296 5.97 -14.66 -4.06
CA LEU A 296 4.61 -14.56 -4.55
C LEU A 296 3.88 -15.87 -4.31
N LEU A 297 2.86 -15.84 -3.46
CA LEU A 297 1.98 -16.98 -3.19
C LEU A 297 0.69 -16.85 -4.00
N ARG A 298 0.26 -17.96 -4.59
CA ARG A 298 -0.93 -18.00 -5.43
C ARG A 298 -1.88 -19.06 -4.92
N TYR A 299 -3.14 -18.68 -4.72
CA TYR A 299 -4.20 -19.54 -4.21
C TYR A 299 -5.34 -19.64 -5.22
N ASP A 300 -6.01 -20.81 -5.30
CA ASP A 300 -7.18 -21.01 -6.17
C ASP A 300 -8.44 -20.40 -5.54
N VAL A 301 -8.43 -19.08 -5.38
CA VAL A 301 -9.51 -18.29 -4.81
C VAL A 301 -9.76 -17.03 -5.65
N GLU A 302 -10.87 -16.36 -5.38
CA GLU A 302 -11.19 -15.04 -5.90
C GLU A 302 -10.44 -13.95 -5.10
N HIS A 303 -10.98 -12.74 -5.03
CA HIS A 303 -10.43 -11.58 -4.34
C HIS A 303 -10.61 -11.70 -2.82
N GLN A 304 -9.87 -12.61 -2.19
CA GLN A 304 -9.96 -12.87 -0.73
C GLN A 304 -8.63 -13.41 -0.16
N GLU A 305 -8.45 -13.19 1.13
CA GLU A 305 -7.37 -13.79 1.90
C GLU A 305 -7.73 -15.22 2.30
N THR A 306 -6.76 -16.15 2.23
CA THR A 306 -6.95 -17.53 2.70
C THR A 306 -6.37 -17.74 4.10
N PRO A 307 -6.82 -18.77 4.86
CA PRO A 307 -6.22 -19.13 6.14
C PRO A 307 -4.72 -19.41 6.03
N GLU A 308 -4.28 -20.11 5.00
CA GLU A 308 -2.88 -20.42 4.71
C GLU A 308 -2.11 -19.14 4.40
N GLY A 309 -2.71 -18.23 3.62
CA GLY A 309 -2.15 -16.91 3.31
C GLY A 309 -1.91 -16.10 4.59
N ARG A 310 -2.86 -16.08 5.53
CA ARG A 310 -2.70 -15.42 6.83
C ARG A 310 -1.53 -16.02 7.63
N GLN A 311 -1.39 -17.33 7.66
CA GLN A 311 -0.27 -18.00 8.34
C GLN A 311 1.08 -17.63 7.72
N GLU A 312 1.16 -17.60 6.39
CA GLU A 312 2.36 -17.18 5.67
C GLU A 312 2.72 -15.72 5.95
N ILE A 313 1.74 -14.82 6.00
CA ILE A 313 1.96 -13.40 6.37
C ILE A 313 2.56 -13.32 7.78
N VAL A 314 1.97 -14.00 8.76
CA VAL A 314 2.45 -14.02 10.15
C VAL A 314 3.89 -14.56 10.22
N ALA A 315 4.17 -15.66 9.52
CA ALA A 315 5.53 -16.24 9.48
C ALA A 315 6.53 -15.27 8.84
N PHE A 316 6.14 -14.63 7.73
CA PHE A 316 6.99 -13.69 7.00
C PHE A 316 7.29 -12.42 7.81
N LEU A 317 6.31 -11.87 8.52
CA LEU A 317 6.50 -10.74 9.42
C LEU A 317 7.47 -11.09 10.55
N LYS A 318 7.29 -12.24 11.23
CA LYS A 318 8.19 -12.71 12.29
C LYS A 318 9.63 -12.94 11.83
N GLN A 319 9.81 -13.36 10.59
CA GLN A 319 11.13 -13.63 10.02
C GLN A 319 11.88 -12.35 9.68
N ASN A 320 11.19 -11.28 9.32
CA ASN A 320 11.78 -10.09 8.69
C ASN A 320 11.65 -8.81 9.53
N LEU A 321 10.92 -8.82 10.65
CA LEU A 321 10.78 -7.75 11.63
C LEU A 321 11.07 -8.25 13.04
#